data_0c71fc34a1ce2d9bc3c57a37fc4859d6
#
_entry.id   0c71fc34a1ce2d9bc3c57a37fc4859d6
#
_cell.length_a   1.000
_cell.length_b   1.000
_cell.length_c   1.000
_cell.angle_alpha   90.00
_cell.angle_beta   90.00
_cell.angle_gamma   90.00
#
_symmetry.space_group_name_H-M   'P 1'
#
loop_
_entity.id
_entity.type
_entity.pdbx_description
1 polymer ?
#
loop_
_entity_poly.entity_id
_entity_poly.type
_entity_poly.pdbx_seq_one_letter_code
_entity_poly.pdbx_strand_id
1 'polypeptide(L)'
;MKKSVSLLLAALMLTGALAGCGSSASTSAGAQDSSASDTGVSGAVTVISREDGSGTRGAFVELTGVEEKNADGQKVDNTTADAEIANKTDVVLTSVAGNEKAIGYISLGALNDTVKAVKVDGAEATVDNVKNGSYKLSRPFNIATKGEPTGVAKDFINFIL
;
A
#
# COMPACT_ATOMS: atom_id res chain seq x y z
N MET A 1 53.55 8.58 17.14
CA MET A 1 54.10 7.62 18.14
C MET A 1 53.20 6.39 18.07
N LYS A 2 53.61 5.34 17.39
CA LYS A 2 54.09 4.06 17.97
C LYS A 2 52.99 3.40 18.82
N LYS A 3 52.48 2.22 18.60
CA LYS A 3 52.89 0.85 18.16
C LYS A 3 51.66 -0.01 18.52
N SER A 4 51.33 -1.10 18.14
CA SER A 4 51.76 -2.33 17.48
C SER A 4 50.68 -3.37 17.72
N VAL A 5 50.26 -4.10 16.69
CA VAL A 5 50.43 -5.55 16.46
C VAL A 5 50.04 -6.49 17.58
N SER A 6 49.08 -7.35 17.36
CA SER A 6 49.24 -8.81 17.57
C SER A 6 48.21 -9.64 16.83
N LEU A 7 48.71 -10.45 15.93
CA LEU A 7 48.11 -11.66 15.34
C LEU A 7 47.97 -12.73 16.44
N LEU A 8 46.91 -13.53 16.37
CA LEU A 8 46.95 -14.93 16.76
C LEU A 8 45.94 -15.76 15.98
N LEU A 9 46.49 -16.59 15.11
CA LEU A 9 45.87 -17.72 14.41
C LEU A 9 45.55 -18.84 15.45
N ALA A 10 44.39 -19.49 15.33
CA ALA A 10 44.24 -20.88 15.72
C ALA A 10 43.16 -21.54 14.88
N ALA A 11 43.55 -22.37 13.95
CA ALA A 11 42.73 -23.35 13.25
C ALA A 11 42.53 -24.59 14.13
N LEU A 12 41.31 -25.13 14.15
CA LEU A 12 41.14 -26.54 14.48
C LEU A 12 39.93 -27.10 13.69
N MET A 13 40.27 -27.98 12.77
CA MET A 13 39.34 -28.91 12.10
C MET A 13 38.98 -30.03 13.07
N LEU A 14 37.72 -30.48 13.02
CA LEU A 14 37.45 -31.91 13.16
C LEU A 14 36.12 -32.31 12.49
N THR A 15 36.22 -33.31 11.69
CA THR A 15 35.24 -34.08 10.93
C THR A 15 34.37 -34.97 11.84
N GLY A 16 33.13 -35.26 11.42
CA GLY A 16 32.30 -36.32 12.00
C GLY A 16 30.98 -36.52 11.28
N ALA A 17 30.95 -37.48 10.35
CA ALA A 17 29.73 -38.05 9.75
C ALA A 17 29.04 -39.02 10.74
N LEU A 18 27.72 -39.20 10.65
CA LEU A 18 27.02 -40.45 10.41
C LEU A 18 25.51 -40.38 10.68
N ALA A 19 24.80 -40.86 9.73
CA ALA A 19 23.47 -41.37 9.60
C ALA A 19 22.74 -41.89 10.87
N GLY A 20 21.42 -41.70 10.89
CA GLY A 20 20.48 -42.35 11.81
C GLY A 20 19.04 -42.14 11.37
N CYS A 21 18.48 -43.10 10.62
CA CYS A 21 17.04 -43.29 10.45
C CYS A 21 16.40 -43.71 11.76
N GLY A 22 15.23 -43.19 12.09
CA GLY A 22 14.42 -43.65 13.20
C GLY A 22 13.00 -43.10 13.11
N SER A 23 12.07 -43.88 12.57
CA SER A 23 10.62 -43.67 12.63
C SER A 23 10.11 -43.74 14.05
N SER A 24 9.28 -42.82 14.47
CA SER A 24 8.20 -43.09 15.45
C SER A 24 7.15 -41.98 15.38
N ALA A 25 5.94 -42.37 15.08
CA ALA A 25 4.73 -41.57 15.10
C ALA A 25 4.41 -41.09 16.52
N SER A 26 4.02 -39.84 16.66
CA SER A 26 3.16 -39.37 17.75
C SER A 26 2.34 -38.20 17.30
N THR A 27 1.07 -38.41 17.24
CA THR A 27 -0.05 -37.54 17.02
C THR A 27 -0.08 -36.42 18.08
N SER A 28 -0.09 -35.15 17.68
CA SER A 28 -0.59 -34.04 18.50
C SER A 28 -1.22 -33.00 17.61
N ALA A 29 -2.44 -32.64 17.95
CA ALA A 29 -3.35 -31.78 17.25
C ALA A 29 -2.87 -30.31 17.12
N GLY A 30 -3.08 -29.74 15.94
CA GLY A 30 -3.74 -28.45 15.74
C GLY A 30 -3.06 -27.18 16.19
N ALA A 31 -2.30 -26.57 15.29
CA ALA A 31 -2.34 -25.15 15.07
C ALA A 31 -2.22 -24.98 13.55
N GLN A 32 -3.33 -24.64 12.91
CA GLN A 32 -3.30 -24.16 11.53
C GLN A 32 -2.66 -22.78 11.55
N ASP A 33 -1.36 -22.77 11.40
CA ASP A 33 -0.62 -21.60 10.95
C ASP A 33 -1.08 -21.35 9.52
N SER A 34 -1.84 -20.28 9.35
CA SER A 34 -2.21 -19.76 8.04
C SER A 34 -0.93 -19.22 7.39
N SER A 35 -0.15 -20.11 6.80
CA SER A 35 0.94 -19.76 5.91
C SER A 35 0.34 -18.90 4.79
N ALA A 36 0.47 -17.58 4.93
CA ALA A 36 0.36 -16.68 3.82
C ALA A 36 1.30 -17.21 2.74
N SER A 37 0.75 -17.61 1.61
CA SER A 37 1.53 -18.04 0.46
C SER A 37 2.49 -16.90 0.12
N ASP A 38 3.76 -17.08 0.41
CA ASP A 38 4.82 -16.24 -0.10
C ASP A 38 4.72 -16.25 -1.64
N THR A 39 4.24 -15.16 -2.21
CA THR A 39 4.05 -15.00 -3.66
C THR A 39 5.38 -14.83 -4.40
N GLY A 40 6.51 -15.02 -3.73
CA GLY A 40 7.82 -15.04 -4.36
C GLY A 40 8.36 -13.67 -4.80
N VAL A 41 7.63 -12.59 -4.56
CA VAL A 41 8.10 -11.23 -4.85
C VAL A 41 8.94 -10.74 -3.67
N SER A 42 10.26 -10.86 -3.76
CA SER A 42 11.19 -10.35 -2.75
C SER A 42 11.80 -9.02 -3.20
N GLY A 43 12.13 -8.15 -2.25
CA GLY A 43 12.81 -6.87 -2.48
C GLY A 43 11.98 -5.66 -2.10
N ALA A 44 12.52 -4.46 -2.35
CA ALA A 44 11.87 -3.21 -2.02
C ALA A 44 10.59 -2.98 -2.85
N VAL A 45 9.55 -2.46 -2.21
CA VAL A 45 8.31 -2.03 -2.87
C VAL A 45 8.51 -0.63 -3.45
N THR A 46 8.13 -0.44 -4.71
CA THR A 46 8.08 0.88 -5.34
C THR A 46 6.76 1.56 -5.01
N VAL A 47 6.80 2.66 -4.29
CA VAL A 47 5.62 3.45 -3.94
C VAL A 47 5.36 4.51 -5.01
N ILE A 48 4.17 4.49 -5.63
CA ILE A 48 3.73 5.52 -6.59
C ILE A 48 2.70 6.40 -5.90
N SER A 49 3.06 7.66 -5.68
CA SER A 49 2.18 8.68 -5.10
C SER A 49 1.70 9.67 -6.16
N ARG A 50 0.75 10.51 -5.79
CA ARG A 50 0.27 11.61 -6.63
C ARG A 50 0.96 12.91 -6.25
N GLU A 51 0.91 13.87 -7.16
CA GLU A 51 1.39 15.24 -7.00
C GLU A 51 0.67 15.98 -5.86
N ASP A 52 1.32 17.04 -5.37
CA ASP A 52 0.70 17.96 -4.43
C ASP A 52 -0.53 18.65 -5.06
N GLY A 53 -1.59 18.83 -4.25
CA GLY A 53 -2.86 19.35 -4.74
C GLY A 53 -3.79 18.30 -5.36
N SER A 54 -3.35 17.05 -5.55
CA SER A 54 -4.24 15.96 -5.96
C SER A 54 -5.29 15.66 -4.89
N GLY A 55 -6.58 15.79 -5.23
CA GLY A 55 -7.67 15.42 -4.33
C GLY A 55 -7.66 13.94 -3.95
N THR A 56 -7.18 13.06 -4.84
CA THR A 56 -7.01 11.64 -4.56
C THR A 56 -5.90 11.40 -3.53
N ARG A 57 -4.77 12.14 -3.64
CA ARG A 57 -3.70 12.08 -2.63
C ARG A 57 -4.22 12.54 -1.27
N GLY A 58 -4.83 13.72 -1.21
CA GLY A 58 -5.35 14.25 0.05
C GLY A 58 -6.34 13.29 0.73
N ALA A 59 -7.24 12.65 -0.05
CA ALA A 59 -8.14 11.64 0.49
C ALA A 59 -7.39 10.41 1.01
N PHE A 60 -6.43 9.90 0.24
CA PHE A 60 -5.67 8.71 0.61
C PHE A 60 -4.86 8.91 1.89
N VAL A 61 -4.04 9.95 1.97
CA VAL A 61 -3.17 10.18 3.13
C VAL A 61 -3.96 10.47 4.41
N GLU A 62 -5.10 11.17 4.30
CA GLU A 62 -6.00 11.44 5.41
C GLU A 62 -6.70 10.17 5.91
N LEU A 63 -7.30 9.38 5.00
CA LEU A 63 -8.09 8.20 5.36
C LEU A 63 -7.24 7.01 5.82
N THR A 64 -6.00 6.93 5.37
CA THR A 64 -5.05 5.87 5.77
C THR A 64 -4.23 6.22 7.00
N GLY A 65 -4.27 7.48 7.47
CA GLY A 65 -3.45 7.95 8.58
C GLY A 65 -1.96 8.17 8.19
N VAL A 66 -1.64 8.22 6.90
CA VAL A 66 -0.31 8.64 6.43
C VAL A 66 -0.09 10.13 6.72
N GLU A 67 -1.16 10.93 6.64
CA GLU A 67 -1.15 12.31 7.14
C GLU A 67 -1.51 12.32 8.63
N GLU A 68 -0.64 12.84 9.45
CA GLU A 68 -0.82 12.96 10.89
C GLU A 68 -0.70 14.42 11.33
N LYS A 69 -1.21 14.73 12.53
CA LYS A 69 -0.98 16.03 13.15
C LYS A 69 0.23 15.95 14.07
N ASN A 70 1.17 16.88 13.90
CA ASN A 70 2.29 17.04 14.80
C ASN A 70 1.85 17.65 16.15
N ALA A 71 2.81 17.84 17.07
CA ALA A 71 2.55 18.43 18.40
C ALA A 71 1.96 19.84 18.34
N ASP A 72 2.22 20.59 17.26
CA ASP A 72 1.69 21.93 17.02
C ASP A 72 0.33 21.94 16.31
N GLY A 73 -0.23 20.75 16.05
CA GLY A 73 -1.51 20.57 15.36
C GLY A 73 -1.45 20.76 13.84
N GLN A 74 -0.26 20.88 13.27
CA GLN A 74 -0.07 20.99 11.82
C GLN A 74 -0.14 19.61 11.18
N LYS A 75 -0.75 19.53 10.00
CA LYS A 75 -0.79 18.32 9.18
C LYS A 75 0.59 18.03 8.57
N VAL A 76 1.06 16.81 8.72
CA VAL A 76 2.31 16.32 8.17
C VAL A 76 2.02 15.07 7.35
N ASP A 77 2.32 15.13 6.06
CA ASP A 77 2.23 13.98 5.15
C ASP A 77 3.52 13.13 5.28
N ASN A 78 3.38 11.93 5.81
CA ASN A 78 4.47 10.99 6.04
C ASN A 78 4.68 10.04 4.84
N THR A 79 4.21 10.38 3.64
CA THR A 79 4.55 9.64 2.43
C THR A 79 6.08 9.55 2.31
N THR A 80 6.60 8.34 2.04
CA THR A 80 8.05 8.14 1.88
C THR A 80 8.66 9.11 0.88
N ALA A 81 9.84 9.64 1.20
CA ALA A 81 10.57 10.54 0.30
C ALA A 81 11.02 9.86 -1.01
N ASP A 82 11.11 8.52 -1.01
CA ASP A 82 11.48 7.73 -2.18
C ASP A 82 10.28 7.43 -3.10
N ALA A 83 9.08 7.93 -2.80
CA ALA A 83 7.91 7.72 -3.64
C ALA A 83 8.07 8.40 -5.01
N GLU A 84 7.78 7.66 -6.07
CA GLU A 84 7.66 8.21 -7.42
C GLU A 84 6.39 9.05 -7.51
N ILE A 85 6.52 10.29 -7.97
CA ILE A 85 5.39 11.23 -8.04
C ILE A 85 4.79 11.21 -9.44
N ALA A 86 3.56 10.73 -9.53
CA ALA A 86 2.76 10.72 -10.75
C ALA A 86 1.81 11.92 -10.80
N ASN A 87 1.83 12.68 -11.88
CA ASN A 87 1.00 13.88 -12.07
C ASN A 87 -0.37 13.61 -12.71
N LYS A 88 -0.69 12.33 -12.98
CA LYS A 88 -1.97 11.88 -13.56
C LYS A 88 -2.28 10.46 -13.12
N THR A 89 -3.56 10.12 -13.10
CA THR A 89 -4.04 8.77 -12.79
C THR A 89 -3.50 7.71 -13.76
N ASP A 90 -3.45 8.02 -15.05
CA ASP A 90 -2.94 7.10 -16.07
C ASP A 90 -1.46 6.76 -15.89
N VAL A 91 -0.68 7.71 -15.35
CA VAL A 91 0.74 7.47 -15.02
C VAL A 91 0.83 6.47 -13.87
N VAL A 92 0.01 6.61 -12.83
CA VAL A 92 -0.05 5.62 -11.74
C VAL A 92 -0.38 4.23 -12.27
N LEU A 93 -1.44 4.11 -13.09
CA LEU A 93 -1.85 2.83 -13.70
C LEU A 93 -0.72 2.20 -14.51
N THR A 94 -0.08 2.98 -15.37
CA THR A 94 1.03 2.50 -16.24
C THR A 94 2.24 2.06 -15.40
N SER A 95 2.62 2.83 -14.38
CA SER A 95 3.75 2.51 -13.52
C SER A 95 3.50 1.21 -12.72
N VAL A 96 2.29 1.07 -12.15
CA VAL A 96 1.94 -0.15 -11.40
C VAL A 96 1.81 -1.36 -12.32
N ALA A 97 1.19 -1.22 -13.50
CA ALA A 97 1.08 -2.32 -14.47
C ALA A 97 2.44 -2.78 -15.02
N GLY A 98 3.42 -1.88 -15.09
CA GLY A 98 4.77 -2.17 -15.58
C GLY A 98 5.75 -2.68 -14.52
N ASN A 99 5.37 -2.73 -13.24
CA ASN A 99 6.26 -3.13 -12.15
C ASN A 99 5.52 -3.95 -11.10
N GLU A 100 5.78 -5.26 -11.04
CA GLU A 100 5.17 -6.20 -10.10
C GLU A 100 5.40 -5.85 -8.61
N LYS A 101 6.40 -5.00 -8.33
CA LYS A 101 6.74 -4.51 -7.00
C LYS A 101 6.15 -3.13 -6.70
N ALA A 102 5.39 -2.55 -7.61
CA ALA A 102 4.81 -1.24 -7.41
C ALA A 102 3.44 -1.32 -6.71
N ILE A 103 3.20 -0.33 -5.85
CA ILE A 103 1.91 -0.04 -5.25
C ILE A 103 1.58 1.43 -5.45
N GLY A 104 0.33 1.73 -5.74
CA GLY A 104 -0.16 3.10 -5.91
C GLY A 104 -1.62 3.21 -5.55
N TYR A 105 -2.18 4.40 -5.64
CA TYR A 105 -3.59 4.65 -5.40
C TYR A 105 -4.20 5.52 -6.49
N ILE A 106 -5.45 5.26 -6.81
CA ILE A 106 -6.24 5.94 -7.83
C ILE A 106 -7.68 6.13 -7.36
N SER A 107 -8.46 6.92 -8.07
CA SER A 107 -9.90 6.97 -7.88
C SER A 107 -10.57 5.71 -8.40
N LEU A 108 -11.59 5.20 -7.70
CA LEU A 108 -12.32 3.97 -8.09
C LEU A 108 -12.85 4.03 -9.52
N GLY A 109 -13.34 5.17 -9.98
CA GLY A 109 -13.84 5.33 -11.36
C GLY A 109 -12.78 5.20 -12.47
N ALA A 110 -11.49 5.20 -12.12
CA ALA A 110 -10.39 4.99 -13.07
C ALA A 110 -9.83 3.56 -13.01
N LEU A 111 -10.31 2.72 -12.09
CA LEU A 111 -9.86 1.34 -11.98
C LEU A 111 -10.20 0.54 -13.24
N ASN A 112 -9.25 -0.24 -13.74
CA ASN A 112 -9.39 -1.11 -14.88
C ASN A 112 -8.61 -2.42 -14.69
N ASP A 113 -8.70 -3.33 -15.65
CA ASP A 113 -8.15 -4.69 -15.58
C ASP A 113 -6.61 -4.75 -15.76
N THR A 114 -5.93 -3.62 -15.98
CA THR A 114 -4.46 -3.60 -16.12
C THR A 114 -3.73 -3.70 -14.78
N VAL A 115 -4.43 -3.47 -13.67
CA VAL A 115 -3.90 -3.52 -12.33
C VAL A 115 -4.81 -4.31 -11.40
N LYS A 116 -4.25 -4.87 -10.33
CA LYS A 116 -5.01 -5.57 -9.29
C LYS A 116 -5.38 -4.60 -8.17
N ALA A 117 -6.68 -4.42 -7.94
CA ALA A 117 -7.15 -3.72 -6.75
C ALA A 117 -6.92 -4.58 -5.49
N VAL A 118 -6.35 -4.00 -4.44
CA VAL A 118 -6.20 -4.65 -3.15
C VAL A 118 -7.44 -4.41 -2.28
N LYS A 119 -7.75 -5.40 -1.44
CA LYS A 119 -8.81 -5.27 -0.44
C LYS A 119 -8.31 -4.41 0.73
N VAL A 120 -9.21 -3.62 1.28
CA VAL A 120 -8.96 -2.84 2.50
C VAL A 120 -9.86 -3.37 3.60
N ASP A 121 -9.29 -3.80 4.72
CA ASP A 121 -9.99 -4.48 5.82
C ASP A 121 -10.86 -5.67 5.32
N GLY A 122 -10.39 -6.39 4.31
CA GLY A 122 -11.09 -7.50 3.69
C GLY A 122 -12.17 -7.12 2.67
N ALA A 123 -12.54 -5.84 2.55
CA ALA A 123 -13.52 -5.34 1.59
C ALA A 123 -12.89 -5.03 0.23
N GLU A 124 -13.57 -5.38 -0.84
CA GLU A 124 -13.18 -5.04 -2.21
C GLU A 124 -13.58 -3.60 -2.56
N ALA A 125 -12.78 -2.95 -3.42
CA ALA A 125 -13.05 -1.62 -3.94
C ALA A 125 -14.20 -1.68 -4.99
N THR A 126 -15.44 -1.73 -4.52
CA THR A 126 -16.64 -1.74 -5.37
C THR A 126 -17.60 -0.63 -4.98
N VAL A 127 -18.45 -0.21 -5.91
CA VAL A 127 -19.47 0.81 -5.65
C VAL A 127 -20.40 0.38 -4.51
N ASP A 128 -20.79 -0.90 -4.47
CA ASP A 128 -21.67 -1.43 -3.43
C ASP A 128 -21.02 -1.41 -2.05
N ASN A 129 -19.73 -1.78 -1.96
CA ASN A 129 -18.98 -1.73 -0.70
C ASN A 129 -18.70 -0.31 -0.22
N VAL A 130 -18.58 0.65 -1.13
CA VAL A 130 -18.55 2.08 -0.79
C VAL A 130 -19.88 2.55 -0.26
N LYS A 131 -20.99 2.22 -0.93
CA LYS A 131 -22.35 2.64 -0.53
C LYS A 131 -22.79 2.05 0.82
N ASN A 132 -22.45 0.81 1.09
CA ASN A 132 -22.80 0.15 2.37
C ASN A 132 -21.79 0.43 3.51
N GLY A 133 -20.70 1.18 3.22
CA GLY A 133 -19.69 1.60 4.20
C GLY A 133 -18.69 0.51 4.59
N SER A 134 -18.67 -0.66 3.92
CA SER A 134 -17.67 -1.70 4.20
C SER A 134 -16.29 -1.36 3.65
N TYR A 135 -16.21 -0.63 2.52
CA TYR A 135 -14.97 -0.10 1.99
C TYR A 135 -14.72 1.31 2.52
N LYS A 136 -13.77 1.46 3.43
CA LYS A 136 -13.60 2.69 4.22
C LYS A 136 -12.78 3.78 3.54
N LEU A 137 -11.99 3.46 2.50
CA LEU A 137 -11.22 4.47 1.75
C LEU A 137 -12.14 5.19 0.77
N SER A 138 -13.12 5.90 1.27
CA SER A 138 -14.06 6.67 0.48
C SER A 138 -14.47 7.95 1.20
N ARG A 139 -14.75 8.99 0.42
CA ARG A 139 -15.35 10.23 0.91
C ARG A 139 -16.27 10.82 -0.15
N PRO A 140 -17.31 11.57 0.26
CA PRO A 140 -18.22 12.19 -0.68
C PRO A 140 -17.52 13.29 -1.50
N PHE A 141 -17.94 13.44 -2.76
CA PHE A 141 -17.65 14.64 -3.53
C PHE A 141 -18.61 15.75 -3.13
N ASN A 142 -18.11 16.98 -3.06
CA ASN A 142 -18.92 18.14 -2.80
C ASN A 142 -19.00 18.99 -4.06
N ILE A 143 -20.22 19.45 -4.37
CA ILE A 143 -20.48 20.43 -5.45
C ILE A 143 -20.61 21.79 -4.79
N ALA A 144 -19.78 22.75 -5.20
CA ALA A 144 -19.83 24.11 -4.70
C ALA A 144 -20.44 25.04 -5.76
N THR A 145 -21.43 25.83 -5.35
CA THR A 145 -22.06 26.86 -6.19
C THR A 145 -22.08 28.20 -5.48
N LYS A 146 -22.09 29.29 -6.22
CA LYS A 146 -22.30 30.62 -5.68
C LYS A 146 -23.82 30.88 -5.61
N GLY A 147 -24.42 30.50 -4.48
CA GLY A 147 -25.88 30.59 -4.27
C GLY A 147 -26.63 29.41 -4.91
N GLU A 148 -27.95 29.54 -5.01
CA GLU A 148 -28.81 28.49 -5.56
C GLU A 148 -28.56 28.30 -7.06
N PRO A 149 -28.25 27.08 -7.54
CA PRO A 149 -28.00 26.84 -8.95
C PRO A 149 -29.27 26.97 -9.78
N THR A 150 -29.20 27.68 -10.92
CA THR A 150 -30.30 27.86 -11.87
C THR A 150 -29.84 27.58 -13.30
N GLY A 151 -30.78 27.36 -14.22
CA GLY A 151 -30.49 27.16 -15.65
C GLY A 151 -29.51 26.00 -15.87
N VAL A 152 -28.57 26.19 -16.77
CA VAL A 152 -27.58 25.19 -17.20
C VAL A 152 -26.78 24.61 -16.03
N ALA A 153 -26.45 25.42 -15.03
CA ALA A 153 -25.74 24.93 -13.84
C ALA A 153 -26.57 23.92 -13.05
N LYS A 154 -27.88 24.18 -12.89
CA LYS A 154 -28.81 23.26 -12.25
C LYS A 154 -28.99 21.98 -13.06
N ASP A 155 -29.12 22.10 -14.38
CA ASP A 155 -29.27 20.95 -15.28
C ASP A 155 -28.05 20.05 -15.24
N PHE A 156 -26.83 20.65 -15.24
CA PHE A 156 -25.59 19.89 -15.10
C PHE A 156 -25.48 19.15 -13.75
N ILE A 157 -25.82 19.82 -12.66
CA ILE A 157 -25.83 19.18 -11.33
C ILE A 157 -26.81 18.00 -11.30
N ASN A 158 -28.02 18.17 -11.83
CA ASN A 158 -29.00 17.10 -11.91
C ASN A 158 -28.53 15.92 -12.79
N PHE A 159 -27.70 16.19 -13.79
CA PHE A 159 -27.14 15.15 -14.66
C PHE A 159 -26.06 14.29 -13.96
N ILE A 160 -25.28 14.90 -13.06
CA ILE A 160 -24.17 14.21 -12.39
C ILE A 160 -24.55 13.55 -11.06
N LEU A 161 -25.72 13.86 -10.50
CA LEU A 161 -26.29 13.24 -9.28
C LEU A 161 -27.22 12.07 -9.61
#